data_f7e04533b26617144a4172a19c3f52cf
#
_entry.id   f7e04533b26617144a4172a19c3f52cf
#
_cell.length_a   1.000
_cell.length_b   1.000
_cell.length_c   1.000
_cell.angle_alpha   90.00
_cell.angle_beta   90.00
_cell.angle_gamma   90.00
#
_symmetry.space_group_name_H-M   'P 1'
#
loop_
_entity.id
_entity.type
_entity.pdbx_description
1 polymer ?
#
loop_
_entity_poly.entity_id
_entity_poly.type
_entity_poly.pdbx_seq_one_letter_code
_entity_poly.pdbx_strand_id
1 'polypeptide(L)'
;MCRLQKTISAVLVAAGSSTRMGFDKLSFDLGGETVLHRSIRAFDQCPQIGEIVLVAGKNRAFVEQQAVGCTKPVQIVAGGATRAESAKNGVLAAHGELVAVHDAARPFVSPAVIAAVLEAADRCGAAAPAVPVKDTIKQAVPGDGKTVPEACLVRSTPDRSTLYAVQTPQCFDRTQYLAALQELDAEKARLITDDCSLFELTGRSVQLTQGDYANLKITTREDLPRPVQKEETRMRIGHGYDVHRLVEGRKLILGGVEIPFEKGLLGHSDADVLAHAVMDAVLGAAALGDIGQHFPDNDPAYAGADSLELARHVARILSEHDYRVENIDATILCQRPKLAPHIPAMRANLAAAFGLPVDAVSVKATTEEHLGFTGEGLGIAAHAVALIETR
;
A
#
# COMPACT_ATOMS: atom_id res chain seq x y z
N MET A 1 5.63 -20.76 18.36
CA MET A 1 4.85 -19.78 19.18
C MET A 1 4.83 -20.28 20.61
N CYS A 2 5.46 -19.52 21.53
CA CYS A 2 5.38 -19.84 22.97
C CYS A 2 3.91 -19.63 23.40
N ARG A 3 3.34 -20.62 24.09
CA ARG A 3 1.97 -20.53 24.61
C ARG A 3 2.02 -19.64 25.83
N LEU A 4 1.40 -18.45 25.78
CA LEU A 4 1.23 -17.61 26.98
C LEU A 4 0.50 -18.41 28.06
N GLN A 5 0.92 -18.24 29.31
CA GLN A 5 0.36 -18.98 30.45
C GLN A 5 -0.89 -18.30 31.01
N LYS A 6 -0.97 -16.97 30.83
CA LYS A 6 -2.03 -16.12 31.40
C LYS A 6 -3.12 -15.79 30.41
N THR A 7 -4.34 -15.61 30.91
CA THR A 7 -5.46 -15.06 30.15
C THR A 7 -5.30 -13.57 29.95
N ILE A 8 -5.71 -13.03 28.79
CA ILE A 8 -5.43 -11.62 28.43
C ILE A 8 -6.72 -10.92 27.99
N SER A 9 -6.98 -9.76 28.60
CA SER A 9 -8.02 -8.83 28.18
C SER A 9 -7.41 -7.62 27.46
N ALA A 10 -7.93 -7.27 26.29
CA ALA A 10 -7.61 -6.00 25.63
C ALA A 10 -8.56 -4.91 26.12
N VAL A 11 -8.01 -3.78 26.60
CA VAL A 11 -8.77 -2.60 27.05
C VAL A 11 -8.53 -1.46 26.06
N LEU A 12 -9.50 -1.18 25.19
CA LEU A 12 -9.39 -0.14 24.16
C LEU A 12 -10.06 1.14 24.65
N VAL A 13 -9.26 2.19 24.88
CA VAL A 13 -9.75 3.48 25.40
C VAL A 13 -10.26 4.34 24.24
N ALA A 14 -11.60 4.41 24.11
CA ALA A 14 -12.31 5.13 23.04
C ALA A 14 -13.13 6.33 23.57
N ALA A 15 -12.97 6.71 24.84
CA ALA A 15 -13.76 7.75 25.52
C ALA A 15 -13.31 9.21 25.23
N GLY A 16 -12.27 9.42 24.42
CA GLY A 16 -11.69 10.75 24.13
C GLY A 16 -12.64 11.64 23.33
N SER A 17 -12.70 12.94 23.69
CA SER A 17 -13.63 13.94 23.10
C SER A 17 -13.19 14.52 21.74
N SER A 18 -12.02 14.14 21.19
CA SER A 18 -11.48 14.60 19.89
C SER A 18 -11.47 16.14 19.69
N THR A 19 -11.43 16.93 20.75
CA THR A 19 -11.60 18.41 20.74
C THR A 19 -10.62 19.15 19.81
N ARG A 20 -9.42 18.61 19.60
CA ARG A 20 -8.39 19.22 18.73
C ARG A 20 -8.65 19.08 17.24
N MET A 21 -9.49 18.14 16.84
CA MET A 21 -9.74 17.85 15.40
C MET A 21 -11.03 18.49 14.86
N GLY A 22 -11.94 18.93 15.75
CA GLY A 22 -13.25 19.50 15.37
C GLY A 22 -14.27 18.45 14.91
N PHE A 23 -13.89 17.16 14.85
CA PHE A 23 -14.77 16.01 14.60
C PHE A 23 -14.28 14.80 15.41
N ASP A 24 -15.11 13.76 15.52
CA ASP A 24 -14.68 12.52 16.19
C ASP A 24 -13.71 11.74 15.31
N LYS A 25 -12.42 11.76 15.69
CA LYS A 25 -11.37 11.07 14.95
C LYS A 25 -11.54 9.55 14.86
N LEU A 26 -12.28 8.95 15.78
CA LEU A 26 -12.52 7.51 15.80
C LEU A 26 -13.48 7.08 14.69
N SER A 27 -14.32 8.00 14.19
CA SER A 27 -15.22 7.77 13.06
C SER A 27 -14.59 8.07 11.69
N PHE A 28 -13.34 8.55 11.66
CA PHE A 28 -12.68 8.83 10.38
C PHE A 28 -12.48 7.56 9.58
N ASP A 29 -12.85 7.61 8.28
CA ASP A 29 -12.70 6.49 7.35
C ASP A 29 -11.27 6.40 6.81
N LEU A 30 -10.65 5.25 6.99
CA LEU A 30 -9.30 4.91 6.51
C LEU A 30 -9.35 4.08 5.20
N GLY A 31 -10.33 4.32 4.34
CA GLY A 31 -10.51 3.60 3.08
C GLY A 31 -11.47 2.41 3.20
N GLY A 32 -12.65 2.65 3.75
CA GLY A 32 -13.74 1.67 3.96
C GLY A 32 -13.81 1.08 5.37
N GLU A 33 -12.94 1.53 6.28
CA GLU A 33 -12.90 1.07 7.66
C GLU A 33 -12.60 2.25 8.60
N THR A 34 -13.36 2.41 9.68
CA THR A 34 -13.11 3.51 10.64
C THR A 34 -11.86 3.27 11.46
N VAL A 35 -11.27 4.36 11.99
CA VAL A 35 -10.14 4.31 12.95
C VAL A 35 -10.43 3.36 14.11
N LEU A 36 -11.65 3.45 14.69
CA LEU A 36 -12.03 2.60 15.83
C LEU A 36 -12.16 1.14 15.41
N HIS A 37 -12.87 0.86 14.29
CA HIS A 37 -13.07 -0.51 13.84
C HIS A 37 -11.72 -1.21 13.56
N ARG A 38 -10.80 -0.52 12.90
CA ARG A 38 -9.46 -1.05 12.62
C ARG A 38 -8.67 -1.36 13.88
N SER A 39 -8.78 -0.49 14.91
CA SER A 39 -8.16 -0.75 16.22
C SER A 39 -8.79 -1.99 16.90
N ILE A 40 -10.12 -2.11 16.91
CA ILE A 40 -10.83 -3.28 17.46
C ILE A 40 -10.39 -4.55 16.74
N ARG A 41 -10.41 -4.55 15.42
CA ARG A 41 -10.05 -5.70 14.58
C ARG A 41 -8.63 -6.22 14.86
N ALA A 42 -7.67 -5.33 15.11
CA ALA A 42 -6.30 -5.74 15.43
C ALA A 42 -6.22 -6.65 16.68
N PHE A 43 -7.06 -6.40 17.69
CA PHE A 43 -7.13 -7.21 18.90
C PHE A 43 -8.10 -8.40 18.76
N ASP A 44 -9.17 -8.25 18.00
CA ASP A 44 -10.11 -9.36 17.73
C ASP A 44 -9.41 -10.49 16.95
N GLN A 45 -8.53 -10.15 16.01
CA GLN A 45 -7.73 -11.11 15.25
C GLN A 45 -6.50 -11.65 15.99
N CYS A 46 -6.15 -11.09 17.16
CA CYS A 46 -5.00 -11.56 17.93
C CYS A 46 -5.34 -12.83 18.73
N PRO A 47 -4.70 -13.99 18.44
CA PRO A 47 -5.08 -15.26 19.08
C PRO A 47 -4.88 -15.30 20.60
N GLN A 48 -3.95 -14.47 21.13
CA GLN A 48 -3.65 -14.43 22.55
C GLN A 48 -4.68 -13.66 23.38
N ILE A 49 -5.49 -12.80 22.74
CA ILE A 49 -6.53 -12.02 23.43
C ILE A 49 -7.78 -12.91 23.62
N GLY A 50 -8.28 -12.97 24.85
CA GLY A 50 -9.48 -13.73 25.22
C GLY A 50 -10.77 -12.90 25.20
N GLU A 51 -10.69 -11.62 25.49
CA GLU A 51 -11.82 -10.68 25.50
C GLU A 51 -11.39 -9.25 25.18
N ILE A 52 -12.35 -8.42 24.81
CA ILE A 52 -12.14 -6.99 24.52
C ILE A 52 -13.06 -6.15 25.41
N VAL A 53 -12.49 -5.19 26.13
CA VAL A 53 -13.22 -4.19 26.90
C VAL A 53 -13.09 -2.85 26.16
N LEU A 54 -14.20 -2.32 25.64
CA LEU A 54 -14.26 -1.03 24.99
C LEU A 54 -14.69 0.04 25.99
N VAL A 55 -13.87 1.06 26.18
CA VAL A 55 -14.19 2.16 27.09
C VAL A 55 -14.74 3.32 26.29
N ALA A 56 -16.05 3.57 26.39
CA ALA A 56 -16.78 4.54 25.59
C ALA A 56 -17.12 5.81 26.38
N GLY A 57 -17.09 6.96 25.70
CA GLY A 57 -17.56 8.23 26.20
C GLY A 57 -18.98 8.57 25.71
N LYS A 58 -19.17 9.81 25.28
CA LYS A 58 -20.43 10.29 24.66
C LYS A 58 -20.77 9.58 23.34
N ASN A 59 -19.77 8.94 22.72
CA ASN A 59 -19.87 8.21 21.46
C ASN A 59 -20.26 6.72 21.64
N ARG A 60 -20.89 6.35 22.75
CA ARG A 60 -21.20 4.97 23.09
C ARG A 60 -21.94 4.21 21.97
N ALA A 61 -22.98 4.79 21.42
CA ALA A 61 -23.74 4.16 20.31
C ALA A 61 -22.86 3.87 19.09
N PHE A 62 -21.95 4.75 18.74
CA PHE A 62 -20.97 4.52 17.67
C PHE A 62 -20.01 3.40 18.03
N VAL A 63 -19.49 3.35 19.28
CA VAL A 63 -18.61 2.26 19.74
C VAL A 63 -19.32 0.91 19.68
N GLU A 64 -20.59 0.85 20.07
CA GLU A 64 -21.43 -0.37 19.97
C GLU A 64 -21.58 -0.85 18.53
N GLN A 65 -21.80 0.07 17.59
CA GLN A 65 -21.89 -0.25 16.17
C GLN A 65 -20.56 -0.82 15.63
N GLN A 66 -19.42 -0.26 16.04
CA GLN A 66 -18.10 -0.72 15.57
C GLN A 66 -17.67 -2.06 16.16
N ALA A 67 -18.30 -2.51 17.24
CA ALA A 67 -18.06 -3.81 17.87
C ALA A 67 -18.87 -4.96 17.22
N VAL A 68 -19.81 -4.64 16.34
CA VAL A 68 -20.61 -5.65 15.64
C VAL A 68 -19.71 -6.52 14.76
N GLY A 69 -19.85 -7.84 14.87
CA GLY A 69 -19.06 -8.80 14.10
C GLY A 69 -17.74 -9.23 14.74
N CYS A 70 -17.39 -8.72 15.94
CA CYS A 70 -16.27 -9.25 16.71
C CYS A 70 -16.47 -10.73 17.02
N THR A 71 -15.41 -11.52 16.93
CA THR A 71 -15.40 -12.95 17.22
C THR A 71 -15.19 -13.24 18.70
N LYS A 72 -14.58 -12.31 19.42
CA LYS A 72 -14.31 -12.40 20.87
C LYS A 72 -15.43 -11.77 21.69
N PRO A 73 -15.61 -12.17 22.95
CA PRO A 73 -16.48 -11.48 23.89
C PRO A 73 -16.10 -10.00 23.98
N VAL A 74 -17.08 -9.11 23.80
CA VAL A 74 -16.91 -7.66 23.92
C VAL A 74 -17.76 -7.14 25.05
N GLN A 75 -17.14 -6.37 25.97
CA GLN A 75 -17.81 -5.59 27.00
C GLN A 75 -17.62 -4.10 26.75
N ILE A 76 -18.67 -3.28 26.92
CA ILE A 76 -18.59 -1.83 26.76
C ILE A 76 -18.87 -1.14 28.10
N VAL A 77 -17.89 -0.37 28.57
CA VAL A 77 -17.97 0.35 29.85
C VAL A 77 -17.88 1.86 29.64
N ALA A 78 -18.34 2.63 30.61
CA ALA A 78 -18.24 4.07 30.56
C ALA A 78 -16.81 4.54 30.87
N GLY A 79 -16.34 5.55 30.14
CA GLY A 79 -15.10 6.26 30.43
C GLY A 79 -15.22 7.18 31.66
N GLY A 80 -14.09 7.64 32.15
CA GLY A 80 -14.00 8.64 33.22
C GLY A 80 -13.77 10.05 32.68
N ALA A 81 -13.53 11.01 33.56
CA ALA A 81 -13.23 12.39 33.21
C ALA A 81 -11.86 12.55 32.56
N THR A 82 -10.93 11.63 32.83
CA THR A 82 -9.57 11.60 32.25
C THR A 82 -9.30 10.31 31.52
N ARG A 83 -8.18 10.27 30.72
CA ARG A 83 -7.71 9.05 30.11
C ARG A 83 -7.36 7.97 31.13
N ALA A 84 -6.69 8.36 32.20
CA ALA A 84 -6.32 7.44 33.30
C ALA A 84 -7.55 6.82 33.96
N GLU A 85 -8.58 7.63 34.28
CA GLU A 85 -9.84 7.09 34.80
C GLU A 85 -10.56 6.18 33.83
N SER A 86 -10.52 6.48 32.52
CA SER A 86 -11.07 5.64 31.48
C SER A 86 -10.35 4.29 31.43
N ALA A 87 -9.00 4.28 31.42
CA ALA A 87 -8.20 3.07 31.48
C ALA A 87 -8.50 2.24 32.76
N LYS A 88 -8.55 2.89 33.93
CA LYS A 88 -8.95 2.26 35.19
C LYS A 88 -10.30 1.56 35.09
N ASN A 89 -11.33 2.23 34.54
CA ASN A 89 -12.67 1.65 34.40
C ASN A 89 -12.65 0.40 33.52
N GLY A 90 -11.86 0.45 32.42
CA GLY A 90 -11.68 -0.71 31.54
C GLY A 90 -10.96 -1.87 32.23
N VAL A 91 -9.88 -1.60 32.97
CA VAL A 91 -9.12 -2.63 33.72
C VAL A 91 -9.95 -3.25 34.84
N LEU A 92 -10.81 -2.48 35.53
CA LEU A 92 -11.72 -2.99 36.54
C LEU A 92 -12.73 -3.99 35.92
N ALA A 93 -13.22 -3.72 34.74
CA ALA A 93 -14.17 -4.57 34.02
C ALA A 93 -13.53 -5.81 33.34
N ALA A 94 -12.23 -5.79 33.15
CA ALA A 94 -11.48 -6.89 32.52
C ALA A 94 -11.37 -8.10 33.46
N HIS A 95 -11.37 -9.32 32.88
CA HIS A 95 -11.27 -10.59 33.64
C HIS A 95 -9.92 -11.28 33.46
N GLY A 96 -9.13 -10.92 32.45
CA GLY A 96 -7.83 -11.52 32.20
C GLY A 96 -6.82 -11.24 33.31
N GLU A 97 -5.87 -12.13 33.47
CA GLU A 97 -4.73 -11.99 34.38
C GLU A 97 -3.76 -10.90 33.91
N LEU A 98 -3.64 -10.72 32.58
CA LEU A 98 -2.99 -9.59 31.97
C LEU A 98 -4.02 -8.67 31.30
N VAL A 99 -3.74 -7.36 31.34
CA VAL A 99 -4.53 -6.34 30.67
C VAL A 99 -3.65 -5.58 29.69
N ALA A 100 -4.07 -5.52 28.41
CA ALA A 100 -3.40 -4.75 27.36
C ALA A 100 -4.18 -3.47 27.09
N VAL A 101 -3.75 -2.36 27.65
CA VAL A 101 -4.42 -1.05 27.52
C VAL A 101 -3.95 -0.39 26.22
N HIS A 102 -4.89 -0.08 25.34
CA HIS A 102 -4.61 0.49 24.03
C HIS A 102 -5.42 1.74 23.73
N ASP A 103 -4.76 2.74 23.18
CA ASP A 103 -5.44 3.92 22.66
C ASP A 103 -6.17 3.58 21.35
N ALA A 104 -7.49 3.62 21.33
CA ALA A 104 -8.29 3.35 20.14
C ALA A 104 -7.98 4.26 18.93
N ALA A 105 -7.22 5.33 19.15
CA ALA A 105 -6.71 6.23 18.11
C ALA A 105 -5.37 5.78 17.50
N ARG A 106 -4.93 4.54 17.69
CA ARG A 106 -3.76 3.92 17.04
C ARG A 106 -4.19 2.75 16.14
N PRO A 107 -4.80 3.01 14.99
CA PRO A 107 -5.37 1.98 14.13
C PRO A 107 -4.33 1.13 13.39
N PHE A 108 -3.05 1.47 13.48
CA PHE A 108 -1.96 0.84 12.73
C PHE A 108 -1.08 -0.08 13.58
N VAL A 109 -1.55 -0.48 14.75
CA VAL A 109 -0.82 -1.44 15.58
C VAL A 109 -0.73 -2.80 14.85
N SER A 110 0.48 -3.32 14.71
CA SER A 110 0.71 -4.60 14.02
C SER A 110 0.56 -5.80 14.97
N PRO A 111 0.20 -6.98 14.46
CA PRO A 111 0.17 -8.21 15.25
C PRO A 111 1.51 -8.53 15.93
N ALA A 112 2.63 -8.19 15.28
CA ALA A 112 3.97 -8.40 15.85
C ALA A 112 4.21 -7.53 17.09
N VAL A 113 3.80 -6.26 17.07
CA VAL A 113 3.91 -5.36 18.22
C VAL A 113 3.04 -5.85 19.37
N ILE A 114 1.79 -6.28 19.10
CA ILE A 114 0.89 -6.83 20.11
C ILE A 114 1.53 -8.07 20.76
N ALA A 115 1.95 -9.05 19.95
CA ALA A 115 2.53 -10.30 20.45
C ALA A 115 3.78 -10.04 21.30
N ALA A 116 4.70 -9.20 20.84
CA ALA A 116 5.95 -8.90 21.57
C ALA A 116 5.70 -8.29 22.96
N VAL A 117 4.73 -7.38 23.07
CA VAL A 117 4.40 -6.74 24.33
C VAL A 117 3.69 -7.69 25.29
N LEU A 118 2.79 -8.56 24.79
CA LEU A 118 2.12 -9.57 25.60
C LEU A 118 3.09 -10.60 26.17
N GLU A 119 4.02 -11.09 25.35
CA GLU A 119 5.05 -12.04 25.77
C GLU A 119 6.00 -11.41 26.81
N ALA A 120 6.37 -10.15 26.66
CA ALA A 120 7.20 -9.47 27.65
C ALA A 120 6.46 -9.29 28.97
N ALA A 121 5.20 -8.83 28.95
CA ALA A 121 4.40 -8.63 30.16
C ALA A 121 4.09 -9.95 30.89
N ASP A 122 3.91 -11.07 30.17
CA ASP A 122 3.74 -12.39 30.78
C ASP A 122 4.96 -12.80 31.59
N ARG A 123 6.17 -12.42 31.15
CA ARG A 123 7.44 -12.73 31.84
C ARG A 123 7.75 -11.77 32.99
N CYS A 124 7.53 -10.47 32.82
CA CYS A 124 8.04 -9.45 33.77
C CYS A 124 6.95 -8.65 34.49
N GLY A 125 5.67 -8.88 34.16
CA GLY A 125 4.53 -8.23 34.81
C GLY A 125 4.12 -6.90 34.20
N ALA A 126 4.99 -6.20 33.46
CA ALA A 126 4.65 -4.94 32.78
C ALA A 126 5.54 -4.71 31.55
N ALA A 127 4.93 -4.36 30.41
CA ALA A 127 5.66 -4.04 29.18
C ALA A 127 4.93 -3.02 28.30
N ALA A 128 5.69 -2.27 27.51
CA ALA A 128 5.17 -1.33 26.53
C ALA A 128 6.03 -1.29 25.26
N PRO A 129 5.44 -1.13 24.05
CA PRO A 129 6.21 -0.94 22.85
C PRO A 129 6.74 0.48 22.78
N ALA A 130 7.96 0.65 22.30
CA ALA A 130 8.59 1.95 22.14
C ALA A 130 9.52 1.98 20.92
N VAL A 131 9.69 3.18 20.36
CA VAL A 131 10.64 3.44 19.27
C VAL A 131 11.67 4.48 19.69
N PRO A 132 12.94 4.39 19.26
CA PRO A 132 13.93 5.44 19.50
C PRO A 132 13.44 6.79 18.98
N VAL A 133 13.71 7.86 19.71
CA VAL A 133 13.37 9.21 19.26
C VAL A 133 14.29 9.62 18.09
N LYS A 134 13.71 10.07 16.98
CA LYS A 134 14.47 10.47 15.77
C LYS A 134 14.99 11.91 15.87
N ASP A 135 14.16 12.81 16.40
CA ASP A 135 14.50 14.24 16.50
C ASP A 135 15.33 14.56 17.74
N THR A 136 16.04 15.69 17.70
CA THR A 136 16.72 16.21 18.88
C THR A 136 15.73 16.84 19.82
N ILE A 137 15.52 16.25 21.00
CA ILE A 137 14.62 16.77 22.02
C ILE A 137 15.30 17.89 22.82
N LYS A 138 14.59 19.01 22.97
CA LYS A 138 15.00 20.13 23.83
C LYS A 138 14.08 20.20 25.04
N GLN A 139 14.68 20.25 26.23
CA GLN A 139 13.98 20.63 27.41
C GLN A 139 14.00 22.17 27.52
N ALA A 140 12.85 22.80 27.67
CA ALA A 140 12.72 24.24 27.69
C ALA A 140 11.97 24.71 28.94
N VAL A 141 11.83 26.03 29.13
CA VAL A 141 11.00 26.60 30.18
C VAL A 141 9.54 26.16 30.00
N PRO A 142 8.83 25.76 31.05
CA PRO A 142 7.44 25.29 30.91
C PRO A 142 6.55 26.34 30.24
N GLY A 143 5.76 25.90 29.29
CA GLY A 143 4.71 26.65 28.60
C GLY A 143 3.37 25.93 28.72
N ASP A 144 2.40 26.27 27.87
CA ASP A 144 1.07 25.65 27.84
C ASP A 144 1.06 24.24 27.24
N GLY A 145 2.20 23.77 26.75
CA GLY A 145 2.38 22.47 26.07
C GLY A 145 1.70 22.34 24.71
N LYS A 146 1.15 23.44 24.14
CA LYS A 146 0.44 23.44 22.86
C LYS A 146 1.21 24.16 21.77
N THR A 147 1.86 25.24 22.12
CA THR A 147 2.66 26.07 21.23
C THR A 147 4.04 26.32 21.83
N VAL A 148 5.03 26.61 20.98
CA VAL A 148 6.33 27.12 21.47
C VAL A 148 6.13 28.59 21.82
N PRO A 149 6.34 29.00 23.10
CA PRO A 149 6.25 30.40 23.49
C PRO A 149 7.23 31.27 22.69
N GLU A 150 6.87 32.51 22.39
CA GLU A 150 7.68 33.45 21.59
C GLU A 150 9.10 33.66 22.15
N ALA A 151 9.29 33.58 23.43
CA ALA A 151 10.57 33.73 24.14
C ALA A 151 11.02 32.45 24.85
N CYS A 152 10.74 31.27 24.26
CA CYS A 152 11.07 29.99 24.86
C CYS A 152 12.59 29.73 24.81
N LEU A 153 13.21 29.62 25.98
CA LEU A 153 14.64 29.33 26.10
C LEU A 153 14.88 27.85 26.38
N VAL A 154 15.85 27.28 25.63
CA VAL A 154 16.31 25.91 25.84
C VAL A 154 17.03 25.81 27.18
N ARG A 155 16.62 24.90 28.04
CA ARG A 155 17.25 24.60 29.32
C ARG A 155 18.33 23.52 29.18
N SER A 156 18.04 22.45 28.45
CA SER A 156 18.96 21.34 28.25
C SER A 156 18.61 20.54 27.00
N THR A 157 19.53 19.70 26.56
CA THR A 157 19.32 18.71 25.52
C THR A 157 19.60 17.33 26.13
N PRO A 158 18.57 16.52 26.41
CA PRO A 158 18.78 15.16 26.89
C PRO A 158 19.54 14.29 25.88
N ASP A 159 20.28 13.29 26.38
CA ASP A 159 20.93 12.31 25.52
C ASP A 159 19.88 11.49 24.78
N ARG A 160 19.82 11.67 23.44
CA ARG A 160 18.85 11.00 22.57
C ARG A 160 18.97 9.47 22.63
N SER A 161 20.15 8.92 22.89
CA SER A 161 20.36 7.46 22.98
C SER A 161 19.56 6.79 24.10
N THR A 162 19.12 7.56 25.09
CA THR A 162 18.31 7.11 26.22
C THR A 162 16.81 7.43 26.08
N LEU A 163 16.40 8.08 24.98
CA LEU A 163 15.03 8.53 24.79
C LEU A 163 14.24 7.63 23.84
N TYR A 164 13.08 7.20 24.29
CA TYR A 164 12.16 6.37 23.54
C TYR A 164 10.75 6.99 23.54
N ALA A 165 10.09 6.98 22.40
CA ALA A 165 8.69 7.33 22.27
C ALA A 165 7.83 6.09 22.52
N VAL A 166 7.16 6.07 23.69
CA VAL A 166 6.34 4.93 24.12
C VAL A 166 5.00 4.94 23.38
N GLN A 167 4.59 3.74 22.99
CA GLN A 167 3.34 3.51 22.27
C GLN A 167 2.37 2.66 23.09
N THR A 168 1.25 2.25 22.49
CA THR A 168 0.33 1.26 23.05
C THR A 168 0.12 0.11 22.04
N PRO A 169 -0.26 -1.12 22.50
CA PRO A 169 -0.78 -1.48 23.83
C PRO A 169 0.30 -1.46 24.91
N GLN A 170 -0.05 -0.98 26.11
CA GLN A 170 0.74 -1.13 27.31
C GLN A 170 0.13 -2.28 28.11
N CYS A 171 0.92 -3.32 28.39
CA CYS A 171 0.41 -4.54 28.99
C CYS A 171 0.92 -4.73 30.42
N PHE A 172 0.03 -5.10 31.32
CA PHE A 172 0.30 -5.21 32.75
C PHE A 172 -0.34 -6.45 33.36
N ASP A 173 0.28 -6.98 34.38
CA ASP A 173 -0.39 -7.86 35.33
C ASP A 173 -1.52 -7.08 36.01
N ARG A 174 -2.75 -7.59 35.86
CA ARG A 174 -3.96 -6.88 36.33
C ARG A 174 -3.96 -6.64 37.87
N THR A 175 -3.47 -7.62 38.62
CA THR A 175 -3.41 -7.50 40.10
C THR A 175 -2.42 -6.39 40.47
N GLN A 176 -1.25 -6.35 39.86
CA GLN A 176 -0.26 -5.30 40.11
C GLN A 176 -0.76 -3.91 39.66
N TYR A 177 -1.48 -3.84 38.51
CA TYR A 177 -2.08 -2.58 38.06
C TYR A 177 -3.11 -2.03 39.08
N LEU A 178 -3.99 -2.89 39.58
CA LEU A 178 -4.98 -2.50 40.56
C LEU A 178 -4.35 -2.12 41.92
N ALA A 179 -3.32 -2.83 42.34
CA ALA A 179 -2.56 -2.46 43.54
C ALA A 179 -1.87 -1.09 43.38
N ALA A 180 -1.22 -0.84 42.22
CA ALA A 180 -0.61 0.45 41.93
C ALA A 180 -1.62 1.62 41.99
N LEU A 181 -2.85 1.42 41.51
CA LEU A 181 -3.90 2.42 41.63
C LEU A 181 -4.30 2.74 43.07
N GLN A 182 -4.23 1.78 43.99
CA GLN A 182 -4.53 1.96 45.39
C GLN A 182 -3.43 2.70 46.17
N GLU A 183 -2.18 2.58 45.71
CA GLU A 183 -1.00 3.21 46.30
C GLU A 183 -0.82 4.66 45.89
N LEU A 184 -1.58 5.15 44.90
CA LEU A 184 -1.51 6.54 44.45
C LEU A 184 -2.23 7.49 45.39
N ASP A 185 -1.53 8.53 45.83
CA ASP A 185 -2.14 9.71 46.39
C ASP A 185 -2.64 10.68 45.30
N ALA A 186 -3.43 11.69 45.72
CA ALA A 186 -4.01 12.66 44.79
C ALA A 186 -2.96 13.54 44.06
N GLU A 187 -1.78 13.72 44.62
CA GLU A 187 -0.69 14.50 44.04
C GLU A 187 -0.01 13.69 42.91
N LYS A 188 0.37 12.44 43.19
CA LYS A 188 0.94 11.53 42.20
C LYS A 188 -0.04 11.22 41.06
N ALA A 189 -1.33 11.10 41.37
CA ALA A 189 -2.34 10.83 40.35
C ALA A 189 -2.39 11.91 39.23
N ARG A 190 -2.01 13.15 39.54
CA ARG A 190 -1.93 14.26 38.57
C ARG A 190 -0.72 14.16 37.64
N LEU A 191 0.28 13.36 37.97
CA LEU A 191 1.50 13.17 37.21
C LEU A 191 1.37 12.03 36.17
N ILE A 192 0.27 11.27 36.23
CA ILE A 192 0.05 10.17 35.30
C ILE A 192 -0.19 10.70 33.87
N THR A 193 0.72 10.39 32.97
CA THR A 193 0.63 10.71 31.56
C THR A 193 0.13 9.52 30.72
N ASP A 194 0.53 8.30 31.12
CA ASP A 194 0.14 7.00 30.51
C ASP A 194 0.10 5.92 31.61
N ASP A 195 -0.21 4.66 31.22
CA ASP A 195 -0.33 3.59 32.21
C ASP A 195 1.06 3.08 32.67
N CYS A 196 2.14 3.30 31.94
CA CYS A 196 3.50 3.04 32.40
C CYS A 196 3.89 3.94 33.56
N SER A 197 3.52 5.22 33.51
CA SER A 197 3.82 6.18 34.57
C SER A 197 3.15 5.83 35.92
N LEU A 198 2.01 5.11 35.89
CA LEU A 198 1.41 4.55 37.13
C LEU A 198 2.37 3.57 37.80
N PHE A 199 3.01 2.69 37.05
CA PHE A 199 3.98 1.71 37.56
C PHE A 199 5.24 2.40 38.07
N GLU A 200 5.77 3.36 37.32
CA GLU A 200 6.97 4.12 37.70
C GLU A 200 6.76 4.90 39.01
N LEU A 201 5.64 5.60 39.16
CA LEU A 201 5.30 6.36 40.34
C LEU A 201 5.10 5.50 41.61
N THR A 202 4.86 4.22 41.44
CA THR A 202 4.71 3.21 42.49
C THR A 202 5.91 2.28 42.63
N GLY A 203 7.06 2.65 42.00
CA GLY A 203 8.33 1.93 42.14
C GLY A 203 8.40 0.59 41.40
N ARG A 204 7.49 0.35 40.45
CA ARG A 204 7.47 -0.86 39.62
C ARG A 204 8.18 -0.63 38.27
N SER A 205 8.84 -1.64 37.77
CA SER A 205 9.54 -1.55 36.48
C SER A 205 8.63 -1.91 35.30
N VAL A 206 8.83 -1.24 34.16
CA VAL A 206 8.17 -1.53 32.88
C VAL A 206 9.22 -1.89 31.85
N GLN A 207 9.10 -3.03 31.19
CA GLN A 207 9.99 -3.43 30.11
C GLN A 207 9.56 -2.76 28.80
N LEU A 208 10.50 -2.11 28.10
CA LEU A 208 10.26 -1.65 26.74
C LEU A 208 10.48 -2.79 25.74
N THR A 209 9.59 -2.91 24.77
CA THR A 209 9.71 -3.82 23.61
C THR A 209 9.86 -3.03 22.33
N GLN A 210 10.26 -3.67 21.25
CA GLN A 210 10.35 -3.03 19.93
C GLN A 210 8.97 -2.60 19.47
N GLY A 211 8.77 -1.29 19.28
CA GLY A 211 7.60 -0.68 18.67
C GLY A 211 7.76 -0.52 17.15
N ASP A 212 6.79 0.11 16.54
CA ASP A 212 6.77 0.40 15.10
C ASP A 212 6.43 1.88 14.88
N TYR A 213 7.22 2.59 14.08
CA TYR A 213 6.90 3.99 13.71
C TYR A 213 5.55 4.13 13.00
N ALA A 214 5.09 3.08 12.29
CA ALA A 214 3.77 3.06 11.70
C ALA A 214 2.63 3.04 12.73
N ASN A 215 2.88 2.58 13.98
CA ASN A 215 1.91 2.56 15.08
C ASN A 215 1.73 3.96 15.69
N LEU A 216 1.48 4.96 14.84
CA LEU A 216 1.27 6.34 15.24
C LEU A 216 -0.09 6.54 15.90
N LYS A 217 -0.19 7.53 16.79
CA LYS A 217 -1.45 7.95 17.42
C LYS A 217 -2.05 9.10 16.62
N ILE A 218 -3.25 8.92 16.12
CA ILE A 218 -4.00 10.00 15.46
C ILE A 218 -4.44 11.01 16.51
N THR A 219 -3.84 12.21 16.50
CA THR A 219 -4.09 13.28 17.46
C THR A 219 -4.51 14.59 16.81
N THR A 220 -3.99 14.86 15.61
CA THR A 220 -4.26 16.03 14.79
C THR A 220 -4.65 15.61 13.37
N ARG A 221 -5.07 16.56 12.52
CA ARG A 221 -5.43 16.28 11.13
C ARG A 221 -4.22 15.81 10.29
N GLU A 222 -3.05 16.28 10.65
CA GLU A 222 -1.78 15.93 9.99
C GLU A 222 -1.38 14.46 10.21
N ASP A 223 -1.87 13.84 11.31
CA ASP A 223 -1.64 12.42 11.60
C ASP A 223 -2.53 11.49 10.79
N LEU A 224 -3.59 12.03 10.18
CA LEU A 224 -4.42 11.24 9.29
C LEU A 224 -3.59 10.86 8.07
N PRO A 225 -3.66 9.60 7.62
CA PRO A 225 -3.12 9.27 6.32
C PRO A 225 -3.70 10.30 5.36
N ARG A 226 -2.83 11.08 4.71
CA ARG A 226 -3.29 11.81 3.55
C ARG A 226 -4.00 10.75 2.72
N PRO A 227 -5.21 11.02 2.20
CA PRO A 227 -5.75 10.11 1.22
C PRO A 227 -4.58 9.88 0.28
N VAL A 228 -4.09 8.65 0.22
CA VAL A 228 -3.29 8.26 -0.93
C VAL A 228 -4.22 8.67 -2.03
N GLN A 229 -3.91 9.79 -2.72
CA GLN A 229 -4.44 9.97 -4.05
C GLN A 229 -4.02 8.62 -4.64
N LYS A 230 -4.97 7.68 -4.79
CA LYS A 230 -4.82 6.66 -5.79
C LYS A 230 -4.42 7.50 -6.97
N GLU A 231 -3.12 7.47 -7.33
CA GLU A 231 -2.72 8.02 -8.59
C GLU A 231 -3.74 7.40 -9.51
N GLU A 232 -4.64 8.24 -10.02
CA GLU A 232 -5.73 7.73 -10.86
C GLU A 232 -4.96 7.05 -11.96
N THR A 233 -5.00 5.72 -11.96
CA THR A 233 -4.31 4.93 -12.96
C THR A 233 -4.89 5.42 -14.28
N ARG A 234 -4.17 6.33 -14.94
CA ARG A 234 -4.65 6.95 -16.16
C ARG A 234 -4.42 5.97 -17.28
N MET A 235 -5.50 5.34 -17.69
CA MET A 235 -5.50 4.52 -18.88
C MET A 235 -5.49 5.40 -20.14
N ARG A 236 -4.67 5.03 -21.11
CA ARG A 236 -4.56 5.70 -22.40
C ARG A 236 -4.59 4.68 -23.51
N ILE A 237 -5.24 5.03 -24.60
CA ILE A 237 -5.36 4.20 -25.78
C ILE A 237 -4.57 4.83 -26.91
N GLY A 238 -3.80 4.00 -27.63
CA GLY A 238 -3.16 4.39 -28.87
C GLY A 238 -3.54 3.44 -30.01
N HIS A 239 -3.49 3.95 -31.22
CA HIS A 239 -3.69 3.20 -32.45
C HIS A 239 -2.45 3.35 -33.33
N GLY A 240 -1.98 2.24 -33.88
CA GLY A 240 -0.90 2.19 -34.86
C GLY A 240 -1.35 1.54 -36.14
N TYR A 241 -0.78 1.97 -37.24
CA TYR A 241 -0.99 1.44 -38.57
C TYR A 241 0.33 1.43 -39.34
N ASP A 242 0.65 0.29 -39.97
CA ASP A 242 1.79 0.18 -40.87
C ASP A 242 1.44 -0.66 -42.09
N VAL A 243 2.16 -0.43 -43.20
CA VAL A 243 1.98 -1.14 -44.48
C VAL A 243 3.27 -1.26 -45.22
N HIS A 244 3.54 -2.47 -45.72
CA HIS A 244 4.71 -2.76 -46.54
C HIS A 244 4.34 -3.51 -47.81
N ARG A 245 5.07 -3.20 -48.89
CA ARG A 245 4.92 -3.87 -50.21
C ARG A 245 5.53 -5.27 -50.15
N LEU A 246 4.87 -6.23 -50.80
CA LEU A 246 5.39 -7.58 -51.05
C LEU A 246 6.33 -7.58 -52.26
N VAL A 247 7.53 -8.09 -52.07
CA VAL A 247 8.55 -8.24 -53.13
C VAL A 247 9.21 -9.62 -53.08
N GLU A 248 9.72 -10.07 -54.22
CA GLU A 248 10.48 -11.33 -54.32
C GLU A 248 11.87 -11.19 -53.65
N GLY A 249 12.45 -12.30 -53.19
CA GLY A 249 13.82 -12.37 -52.67
C GLY A 249 14.00 -11.87 -51.24
N ARG A 250 12.91 -11.57 -50.53
CA ARG A 250 12.94 -11.24 -49.09
C ARG A 250 12.17 -12.28 -48.28
N LYS A 251 12.54 -12.46 -47.04
CA LYS A 251 11.78 -13.24 -46.05
C LYS A 251 10.53 -12.49 -45.62
N LEU A 252 9.44 -13.21 -45.38
CA LEU A 252 8.25 -12.68 -44.78
C LEU A 252 8.34 -12.87 -43.25
N ILE A 253 8.47 -11.78 -42.53
CA ILE A 253 8.54 -11.78 -41.05
C ILE A 253 7.34 -10.99 -40.52
N LEU A 254 6.56 -11.59 -39.59
CA LEU A 254 5.42 -10.95 -38.94
C LEU A 254 5.39 -11.37 -37.48
N GLY A 255 5.42 -10.37 -36.55
CA GLY A 255 5.51 -10.60 -35.10
C GLY A 255 6.75 -11.41 -34.71
N GLY A 256 7.88 -11.18 -35.42
CA GLY A 256 9.12 -11.91 -35.25
C GLY A 256 9.09 -13.38 -35.72
N VAL A 257 8.06 -13.77 -36.48
CA VAL A 257 7.92 -15.14 -37.01
C VAL A 257 8.20 -15.14 -38.50
N GLU A 258 9.21 -15.92 -38.93
CA GLU A 258 9.48 -16.16 -40.35
C GLU A 258 8.40 -17.09 -40.91
N ILE A 259 7.69 -16.61 -41.93
CA ILE A 259 6.57 -17.31 -42.56
C ILE A 259 7.01 -17.80 -43.96
N PRO A 260 6.90 -19.10 -44.24
CA PRO A 260 7.22 -19.63 -45.55
C PRO A 260 6.29 -19.05 -46.63
N PHE A 261 6.86 -18.20 -47.49
CA PHE A 261 6.16 -17.58 -48.61
C PHE A 261 7.16 -17.14 -49.69
N GLU A 262 6.73 -17.08 -50.95
CA GLU A 262 7.59 -16.72 -52.12
C GLU A 262 8.00 -15.24 -52.09
N LYS A 263 7.30 -14.40 -51.36
CA LYS A 263 7.56 -12.96 -51.22
C LYS A 263 7.71 -12.56 -49.78
N GLY A 264 8.49 -11.52 -49.54
CA GLY A 264 8.59 -10.86 -48.21
C GLY A 264 8.36 -9.38 -48.31
N LEU A 265 8.33 -8.71 -47.17
CA LEU A 265 8.04 -7.28 -47.08
C LEU A 265 9.27 -6.42 -47.37
N LEU A 266 9.09 -5.32 -48.09
CA LEU A 266 10.11 -4.35 -48.42
C LEU A 266 10.17 -3.29 -47.34
N GLY A 267 11.32 -3.11 -46.68
CA GLY A 267 11.58 -2.07 -45.68
C GLY A 267 13.05 -2.01 -45.29
N HIS A 268 13.43 -1.06 -44.46
CA HIS A 268 14.83 -0.83 -44.01
C HIS A 268 15.26 -1.83 -42.91
N SER A 269 14.34 -2.21 -42.02
CA SER A 269 14.52 -3.27 -41.02
C SER A 269 14.20 -4.66 -41.62
N ASP A 270 13.77 -5.60 -40.78
CA ASP A 270 13.16 -6.86 -41.22
C ASP A 270 11.76 -6.66 -41.83
N ALA A 271 11.24 -5.40 -41.82
CA ALA A 271 9.95 -4.98 -42.34
C ALA A 271 8.74 -5.69 -41.70
N ASP A 272 8.82 -5.98 -40.40
CA ASP A 272 7.73 -6.58 -39.63
C ASP A 272 6.60 -5.57 -39.38
N VAL A 273 5.67 -5.52 -40.32
CA VAL A 273 4.53 -4.58 -40.28
C VAL A 273 3.66 -4.73 -39.03
N LEU A 274 3.59 -5.93 -38.43
CA LEU A 274 2.82 -6.17 -37.22
C LEU A 274 3.53 -5.55 -36.01
N ALA A 275 4.82 -5.79 -35.84
CA ALA A 275 5.60 -5.20 -34.74
C ALA A 275 5.64 -3.68 -34.84
N HIS A 276 5.76 -3.11 -36.04
CA HIS A 276 5.74 -1.67 -36.28
C HIS A 276 4.39 -1.04 -35.87
N ALA A 277 3.26 -1.61 -36.31
CA ALA A 277 1.94 -1.12 -35.93
C ALA A 277 1.72 -1.18 -34.41
N VAL A 278 2.21 -2.23 -33.73
CA VAL A 278 2.14 -2.33 -32.26
C VAL A 278 2.99 -1.27 -31.57
N MET A 279 4.23 -1.04 -32.04
CA MET A 279 5.09 0.00 -31.46
C MET A 279 4.49 1.39 -31.61
N ASP A 280 3.92 1.71 -32.78
CA ASP A 280 3.24 3.00 -33.01
C ASP A 280 1.99 3.16 -32.13
N ALA A 281 1.22 2.09 -31.93
CA ALA A 281 0.08 2.11 -31.01
C ALA A 281 0.52 2.45 -29.58
N VAL A 282 1.60 1.84 -29.13
CA VAL A 282 2.14 2.00 -27.76
C VAL A 282 2.74 3.40 -27.57
N LEU A 283 3.57 3.88 -28.49
CA LEU A 283 4.16 5.23 -28.45
C LEU A 283 3.07 6.31 -28.55
N GLY A 284 2.10 6.13 -29.45
CA GLY A 284 0.99 7.05 -29.62
C GLY A 284 0.11 7.14 -28.38
N ALA A 285 -0.14 6.04 -27.67
CA ALA A 285 -0.85 6.05 -26.38
C ALA A 285 -0.14 6.91 -25.33
N ALA A 286 1.19 6.87 -25.30
CA ALA A 286 2.02 7.67 -24.39
C ALA A 286 2.21 9.12 -24.86
N ALA A 287 1.75 9.48 -26.08
CA ALA A 287 2.01 10.75 -26.75
C ALA A 287 3.53 11.02 -26.99
N LEU A 288 4.28 9.95 -27.31
CA LEU A 288 5.72 9.97 -27.56
C LEU A 288 6.08 9.92 -29.06
N GLY A 289 5.12 10.20 -29.94
CA GLY A 289 5.31 10.18 -31.39
C GLY A 289 5.18 8.81 -32.01
N ASP A 290 6.03 8.48 -32.97
CA ASP A 290 6.03 7.27 -33.79
C ASP A 290 7.41 6.60 -33.82
N ILE A 291 7.49 5.41 -34.39
CA ILE A 291 8.75 4.66 -34.51
C ILE A 291 9.80 5.39 -35.35
N GLY A 292 9.39 6.19 -36.33
CA GLY A 292 10.31 6.94 -37.20
C GLY A 292 11.10 8.03 -36.45
N GLN A 293 10.52 8.60 -35.37
CA GLN A 293 11.21 9.55 -34.52
C GLN A 293 12.25 8.87 -33.60
N HIS A 294 12.00 7.66 -33.16
CA HIS A 294 12.89 6.92 -32.27
C HIS A 294 13.94 6.07 -33.01
N PHE A 295 13.60 5.60 -34.19
CA PHE A 295 14.44 4.73 -35.03
C PHE A 295 14.44 5.21 -36.48
N PRO A 296 15.14 6.32 -36.79
CA PRO A 296 15.12 6.91 -38.12
C PRO A 296 15.67 5.97 -39.21
N ASP A 297 14.97 5.87 -40.31
CA ASP A 297 15.34 5.01 -41.48
C ASP A 297 16.70 5.39 -42.10
N ASN A 298 17.19 6.63 -41.89
CA ASN A 298 18.48 7.08 -42.37
C ASN A 298 19.64 6.76 -41.43
N ASP A 299 19.41 6.16 -40.28
CA ASP A 299 20.47 5.73 -39.36
C ASP A 299 20.93 4.30 -39.71
N PRO A 300 22.21 4.11 -40.12
CA PRO A 300 22.75 2.81 -40.42
C PRO A 300 22.68 1.79 -39.25
N ALA A 301 22.54 2.26 -38.02
CA ALA A 301 22.44 1.41 -36.83
C ALA A 301 21.19 0.51 -36.87
N TYR A 302 20.14 0.93 -37.57
CA TYR A 302 18.87 0.18 -37.64
C TYR A 302 18.69 -0.57 -38.96
N ALA A 303 19.66 -0.54 -39.87
CA ALA A 303 19.60 -1.28 -41.13
C ALA A 303 19.56 -2.78 -40.86
N GLY A 304 18.44 -3.44 -41.23
CA GLY A 304 18.22 -4.90 -41.01
C GLY A 304 17.95 -5.24 -39.54
N ALA A 305 17.60 -4.28 -38.69
CA ALA A 305 17.30 -4.52 -37.29
C ALA A 305 16.10 -5.46 -37.11
N ASP A 306 16.17 -6.29 -36.07
CA ASP A 306 15.07 -7.14 -35.61
C ASP A 306 14.01 -6.25 -34.95
N SER A 307 12.80 -6.19 -35.51
CA SER A 307 11.70 -5.37 -35.00
C SER A 307 11.25 -5.75 -33.58
N LEU A 308 11.50 -6.98 -33.11
CA LEU A 308 11.24 -7.34 -31.71
C LEU A 308 12.25 -6.72 -30.75
N GLU A 309 13.51 -6.52 -31.17
CA GLU A 309 14.49 -5.77 -30.37
C GLU A 309 14.09 -4.28 -30.27
N LEU A 310 13.58 -3.71 -31.37
CA LEU A 310 13.03 -2.35 -31.35
C LEU A 310 11.80 -2.26 -30.43
N ALA A 311 10.92 -3.26 -30.45
CA ALA A 311 9.76 -3.33 -29.53
C ALA A 311 10.18 -3.40 -28.04
N ARG A 312 11.23 -4.15 -27.71
CA ARG A 312 11.81 -4.14 -26.34
C ARG A 312 12.36 -2.78 -25.96
N HIS A 313 12.94 -2.05 -26.94
CA HIS A 313 13.40 -0.68 -26.69
C HIS A 313 12.22 0.26 -26.41
N VAL A 314 11.14 0.18 -27.19
CA VAL A 314 9.90 0.95 -26.96
C VAL A 314 9.34 0.64 -25.57
N ALA A 315 9.31 -0.62 -25.14
CA ALA A 315 8.88 -0.98 -23.79
C ALA A 315 9.73 -0.32 -22.68
N ARG A 316 11.04 -0.17 -22.92
CA ARG A 316 11.92 0.59 -21.98
C ARG A 316 11.60 2.08 -21.97
N ILE A 317 11.44 2.71 -23.14
CA ILE A 317 11.04 4.12 -23.26
C ILE A 317 9.74 4.38 -22.47
N LEU A 318 8.74 3.51 -22.58
CA LEU A 318 7.50 3.63 -21.81
C LEU A 318 7.77 3.58 -20.30
N SER A 319 8.60 2.63 -19.88
CA SER A 319 8.96 2.49 -18.46
C SER A 319 9.66 3.72 -17.90
N GLU A 320 10.52 4.37 -18.68
CA GLU A 320 11.22 5.62 -18.33
C GLU A 320 10.26 6.83 -18.22
N HIS A 321 9.08 6.73 -18.82
CA HIS A 321 8.00 7.73 -18.76
C HIS A 321 6.85 7.31 -17.81
N ASP A 322 7.10 6.36 -16.90
CA ASP A 322 6.14 5.87 -15.90
C ASP A 322 4.87 5.26 -16.50
N TYR A 323 4.98 4.65 -17.69
CA TYR A 323 3.89 3.89 -18.31
C TYR A 323 4.21 2.39 -18.37
N ARG A 324 3.15 1.57 -18.40
CA ARG A 324 3.21 0.15 -18.75
C ARG A 324 2.09 -0.21 -19.73
N VAL A 325 2.36 -1.20 -20.57
CA VAL A 325 1.33 -1.74 -21.47
C VAL A 325 0.44 -2.68 -20.66
N GLU A 326 -0.87 -2.60 -20.86
CA GLU A 326 -1.86 -3.47 -20.23
C GLU A 326 -2.37 -4.55 -21.19
N ASN A 327 -2.70 -4.15 -22.42
CA ASN A 327 -3.05 -5.11 -23.46
C ASN A 327 -2.78 -4.59 -24.87
N ILE A 328 -2.68 -5.52 -25.82
CA ILE A 328 -2.49 -5.26 -27.25
C ILE A 328 -3.53 -6.06 -28.03
N ASP A 329 -4.20 -5.40 -28.97
CA ASP A 329 -5.07 -6.04 -29.96
C ASP A 329 -4.64 -5.61 -31.37
N ALA A 330 -4.23 -6.55 -32.20
CA ALA A 330 -3.75 -6.28 -33.55
C ALA A 330 -4.47 -7.11 -34.60
N THR A 331 -4.61 -6.54 -35.82
CA THR A 331 -5.22 -7.20 -36.98
C THR A 331 -4.32 -7.04 -38.19
N ILE A 332 -3.95 -8.15 -38.79
CA ILE A 332 -3.15 -8.21 -40.05
C ILE A 332 -4.09 -8.34 -41.22
N LEU A 333 -3.95 -7.46 -42.19
CA LEU A 333 -4.66 -7.51 -43.49
C LEU A 333 -3.74 -8.19 -44.52
N CYS A 334 -4.05 -9.45 -44.84
CA CYS A 334 -3.18 -10.29 -45.67
C CYS A 334 -4.00 -11.26 -46.50
N GLN A 335 -3.96 -11.13 -47.86
CA GLN A 335 -4.66 -12.05 -48.73
C GLN A 335 -3.99 -13.43 -48.75
N ARG A 336 -2.67 -13.48 -48.76
CA ARG A 336 -1.84 -14.68 -48.71
C ARG A 336 -0.49 -14.37 -48.07
N PRO A 337 0.15 -15.33 -47.35
CA PRO A 337 -0.29 -16.70 -47.05
C PRO A 337 -1.35 -16.76 -45.93
N LYS A 338 -1.84 -17.96 -45.56
CA LYS A 338 -2.69 -18.16 -44.37
C LYS A 338 -1.84 -18.02 -43.13
N LEU A 339 -2.21 -17.07 -42.25
CA LEU A 339 -1.45 -16.72 -41.05
C LEU A 339 -1.87 -17.45 -39.75
N ALA A 340 -3.05 -18.11 -39.79
CA ALA A 340 -3.61 -18.76 -38.61
C ALA A 340 -2.65 -19.72 -37.84
N PRO A 341 -1.82 -20.56 -38.53
CA PRO A 341 -0.87 -21.43 -37.83
C PRO A 341 0.26 -20.67 -37.09
N HIS A 342 0.55 -19.45 -37.48
CA HIS A 342 1.67 -18.64 -36.97
C HIS A 342 1.26 -17.66 -35.86
N ILE A 343 -0.04 -17.37 -35.74
CA ILE A 343 -0.58 -16.41 -34.74
C ILE A 343 -0.15 -16.73 -33.29
N PRO A 344 -0.15 -18.00 -32.82
CA PRO A 344 0.26 -18.27 -31.44
C PRO A 344 1.71 -17.87 -31.17
N ALA A 345 2.63 -18.05 -32.12
CA ALA A 345 4.03 -17.63 -31.96
C ALA A 345 4.18 -16.09 -31.98
N MET A 346 3.46 -15.40 -32.89
CA MET A 346 3.45 -13.94 -32.97
C MET A 346 2.99 -13.33 -31.63
N ARG A 347 1.91 -13.87 -31.06
CA ARG A 347 1.40 -13.43 -29.73
C ARG A 347 2.43 -13.63 -28.63
N ALA A 348 3.10 -14.78 -28.59
CA ALA A 348 4.12 -15.08 -27.59
C ALA A 348 5.33 -14.12 -27.70
N ASN A 349 5.77 -13.83 -28.93
CA ASN A 349 6.89 -12.93 -29.19
C ASN A 349 6.58 -11.49 -28.74
N LEU A 350 5.41 -10.95 -29.13
CA LEU A 350 4.98 -9.61 -28.74
C LEU A 350 4.77 -9.51 -27.22
N ALA A 351 4.16 -10.54 -26.62
CA ALA A 351 3.99 -10.60 -25.16
C ALA A 351 5.34 -10.53 -24.44
N ALA A 352 6.33 -11.30 -24.91
CA ALA A 352 7.68 -11.29 -24.34
C ALA A 352 8.38 -9.93 -24.54
N ALA A 353 8.20 -9.27 -25.70
CA ALA A 353 8.82 -7.97 -26.00
C ALA A 353 8.31 -6.85 -25.07
N PHE A 354 7.02 -6.85 -24.74
CA PHE A 354 6.38 -5.84 -23.87
C PHE A 354 6.24 -6.28 -22.42
N GLY A 355 6.72 -7.47 -22.04
CA GLY A 355 6.62 -7.97 -20.65
C GLY A 355 5.19 -8.32 -20.22
N LEU A 356 4.34 -8.75 -21.18
CA LEU A 356 2.93 -9.08 -20.97
C LEU A 356 2.71 -10.60 -20.83
N PRO A 357 1.66 -11.02 -20.12
CA PRO A 357 1.16 -12.38 -20.26
C PRO A 357 0.54 -12.58 -21.67
N VAL A 358 0.62 -13.79 -22.22
CA VAL A 358 0.18 -14.06 -23.60
C VAL A 358 -1.32 -13.81 -23.82
N ASP A 359 -2.14 -13.93 -22.79
CA ASP A 359 -3.58 -13.66 -22.81
C ASP A 359 -3.93 -12.16 -22.90
N ALA A 360 -2.97 -11.26 -22.59
CA ALA A 360 -3.12 -9.82 -22.82
C ALA A 360 -2.78 -9.39 -24.27
N VAL A 361 -2.33 -10.31 -25.13
CA VAL A 361 -1.99 -10.00 -26.52
C VAL A 361 -2.92 -10.78 -27.47
N SER A 362 -3.69 -10.04 -28.26
CA SER A 362 -4.53 -10.58 -29.33
C SER A 362 -3.92 -10.24 -30.69
N VAL A 363 -3.80 -11.23 -31.57
CA VAL A 363 -3.44 -11.07 -32.99
C VAL A 363 -4.47 -11.80 -33.84
N LYS A 364 -5.04 -11.08 -34.82
CA LYS A 364 -6.01 -11.59 -35.79
C LYS A 364 -5.48 -11.36 -37.16
N ALA A 365 -5.93 -12.17 -38.13
CA ALA A 365 -5.63 -11.97 -39.53
C ALA A 365 -6.93 -12.07 -40.34
N THR A 366 -7.10 -11.20 -41.33
CA THR A 366 -8.23 -11.17 -42.21
C THR A 366 -7.79 -10.95 -43.65
N THR A 367 -8.62 -11.38 -44.62
CA THR A 367 -8.50 -10.98 -46.03
C THR A 367 -9.35 -9.74 -46.30
N GLU A 368 -9.11 -9.06 -47.38
CA GLU A 368 -9.98 -7.98 -47.89
C GLU A 368 -10.81 -8.41 -49.10
N GLU A 369 -11.05 -9.72 -49.26
CA GLU A 369 -11.90 -10.30 -50.29
C GLU A 369 -11.53 -9.84 -51.71
N HIS A 370 -10.21 -9.74 -52.00
CA HIS A 370 -9.63 -9.24 -53.24
C HIS A 370 -9.85 -7.74 -53.51
N LEU A 371 -10.21 -6.94 -52.53
CA LEU A 371 -10.34 -5.49 -52.64
C LEU A 371 -9.07 -4.78 -52.15
N GLY A 372 -8.72 -3.70 -52.85
CA GLY A 372 -7.56 -2.88 -52.47
C GLY A 372 -6.21 -3.59 -52.63
N PHE A 373 -5.15 -2.90 -52.28
CA PHE A 373 -3.77 -3.36 -52.49
C PHE A 373 -3.42 -4.63 -51.69
N THR A 374 -3.99 -4.79 -50.49
CA THR A 374 -3.81 -5.98 -49.64
C THR A 374 -4.59 -7.17 -50.23
N GLY A 375 -5.83 -6.94 -50.67
CA GLY A 375 -6.64 -7.95 -51.34
C GLY A 375 -6.09 -8.40 -52.70
N GLU A 376 -5.39 -7.52 -53.43
CA GLU A 376 -4.67 -7.83 -54.64
C GLU A 376 -3.31 -8.52 -54.40
N GLY A 377 -2.87 -8.63 -53.12
CA GLY A 377 -1.60 -9.25 -52.74
C GLY A 377 -0.37 -8.43 -53.13
N LEU A 378 -0.51 -7.10 -53.19
CA LEU A 378 0.58 -6.15 -53.45
C LEU A 378 1.34 -5.77 -52.19
N GLY A 379 0.74 -5.94 -51.03
CA GLY A 379 1.31 -5.63 -49.73
C GLY A 379 0.58 -6.31 -48.59
N ILE A 380 1.10 -6.13 -47.38
CA ILE A 380 0.46 -6.52 -46.13
C ILE A 380 0.37 -5.26 -45.26
N ALA A 381 -0.76 -5.07 -44.60
CA ALA A 381 -0.96 -4.00 -43.63
C ALA A 381 -1.29 -4.59 -42.26
N ALA A 382 -1.02 -3.81 -41.20
CA ALA A 382 -1.43 -4.15 -39.85
C ALA A 382 -1.99 -2.93 -39.13
N HIS A 383 -3.05 -3.15 -38.35
CA HIS A 383 -3.57 -2.23 -37.36
C HIS A 383 -3.31 -2.78 -35.99
N ALA A 384 -2.96 -1.94 -35.05
CA ALA A 384 -2.86 -2.29 -33.65
C ALA A 384 -3.54 -1.24 -32.76
N VAL A 385 -4.11 -1.70 -31.68
CA VAL A 385 -4.58 -0.86 -30.55
C VAL A 385 -3.84 -1.34 -29.30
N ALA A 386 -3.30 -0.41 -28.54
CA ALA A 386 -2.68 -0.69 -27.27
C ALA A 386 -3.36 0.11 -26.15
N LEU A 387 -3.59 -0.52 -25.03
CA LEU A 387 -3.95 0.13 -23.76
C LEU A 387 -2.70 0.20 -22.89
N ILE A 388 -2.38 1.40 -22.42
CA ILE A 388 -1.32 1.63 -21.44
C ILE A 388 -1.89 2.29 -20.20
N GLU A 389 -1.22 2.12 -19.06
CA GLU A 389 -1.56 2.82 -17.83
C GLU A 389 -0.33 3.45 -17.19
N THR A 390 -0.54 4.45 -16.32
CA THR A 390 0.52 4.99 -15.44
C THR A 390 0.90 3.93 -14.40
N ARG A 391 2.20 3.82 -14.12
CA ARG A 391 2.75 2.95 -13.06
C ARG A 391 2.48 3.48 -11.68
#